data_af2426c4981732c117695246569adc51
#
_entry.id   af2426c4981732c117695246569adc51
#
_cell.length_a   1.000
_cell.length_b   1.000
_cell.length_c   1.000
_cell.angle_alpha   90.00
_cell.angle_beta   90.00
_cell.angle_gamma   90.00
#
_symmetry.space_group_name_H-M   'P 1'
#
loop_
_entity.id
_entity.type
_entity.pdbx_description
1 polymer ?
#
loop_
_entity_poly.entity_id
_entity_poly.type
_entity_poly.pdbx_seq_one_letter_code
_entity_poly.pdbx_strand_id
1 'polypeptide(L)'
;MHDIIVIGGGPAGLTAALYALRAGKSVLVIEKSTFGGQITWSPKVENFPGIPSVSGAELGDKFTAQALDQGAELELDEVTSVELDGDIKRVKTDFGGRVVMTVTSWEMLPR
;
A
#
# COMPACT_ATOMS: atom_id res chain seq x y z
N MET A 1 -3.87 -11.51 -10.81
CA MET A 1 -5.06 -10.77 -10.37
C MET A 1 -5.12 -10.73 -8.86
N HIS A 2 -5.46 -9.59 -8.28
CA HIS A 2 -5.49 -9.40 -6.84
C HIS A 2 -6.91 -9.11 -6.38
N ASP A 3 -7.20 -9.46 -5.14
CA ASP A 3 -8.50 -9.10 -4.54
C ASP A 3 -8.57 -7.61 -4.27
N ILE A 4 -7.46 -7.02 -3.83
CA ILE A 4 -7.39 -5.60 -3.48
C ILE A 4 -6.09 -5.02 -4.00
N ILE A 5 -6.18 -3.84 -4.61
CA ILE A 5 -5.01 -3.03 -4.95
C ILE A 5 -5.08 -1.76 -4.12
N VAL A 6 -4.02 -1.49 -3.37
CA VAL A 6 -3.89 -0.29 -2.55
C VAL A 6 -3.00 0.69 -3.31
N ILE A 7 -3.51 1.87 -3.54
CA ILE A 7 -2.77 2.93 -4.24
C ILE A 7 -2.21 3.88 -3.19
N GLY A 8 -0.92 3.81 -3.00
CA GLY A 8 -0.22 4.57 -1.98
C GLY A 8 0.33 3.69 -0.89
N GLY A 9 1.64 3.70 -0.70
CA GLY A 9 2.37 2.87 0.25
C GLY A 9 2.83 3.60 1.50
N GLY A 10 2.07 4.62 1.93
CA GLY A 10 2.30 5.27 3.22
C GLY A 10 1.66 4.49 4.36
N PRO A 11 1.66 5.04 5.58
CA PRO A 11 1.13 4.34 6.75
C PRO A 11 -0.31 3.87 6.57
N ALA A 12 -1.18 4.72 6.00
CA ALA A 12 -2.58 4.36 5.80
C ALA A 12 -2.73 3.20 4.82
N GLY A 13 -2.02 3.26 3.69
CA GLY A 13 -2.09 2.20 2.68
C GLY A 13 -1.52 0.88 3.18
N LEU A 14 -0.39 0.92 3.86
CA LEU A 14 0.22 -0.29 4.42
C LEU A 14 -0.64 -0.89 5.52
N THR A 15 -1.29 -0.06 6.32
CA THR A 15 -2.23 -0.53 7.34
C THR A 15 -3.45 -1.20 6.70
N ALA A 16 -4.02 -0.59 5.67
CA ALA A 16 -5.13 -1.20 4.94
C ALA A 16 -4.74 -2.54 4.33
N ALA A 17 -3.54 -2.62 3.76
CA ALA A 17 -3.02 -3.85 3.21
C ALA A 17 -2.91 -4.94 4.27
N LEU A 18 -2.38 -4.60 5.44
CA LEU A 18 -2.22 -5.54 6.54
C LEU A 18 -3.57 -6.13 6.96
N TYR A 19 -4.58 -5.28 7.12
CA TYR A 19 -5.91 -5.73 7.51
C TYR A 19 -6.55 -6.62 6.44
N ALA A 20 -6.38 -6.27 5.17
CA ALA A 20 -6.91 -7.06 4.06
C ALA A 20 -6.24 -8.44 4.01
N LEU A 21 -4.93 -8.49 4.21
CA LEU A 21 -4.18 -9.75 4.26
C LEU A 21 -4.66 -10.64 5.40
N ARG A 22 -4.90 -10.04 6.57
CA ARG A 22 -5.42 -10.77 7.73
C ARG A 22 -6.83 -11.31 7.47
N ALA A 23 -7.57 -10.69 6.57
CA ALA A 23 -8.88 -11.18 6.13
C ALA A 23 -8.80 -12.23 5.03
N GLY A 24 -7.60 -12.67 4.67
CA GLY A 24 -7.40 -13.71 3.67
C GLY A 24 -7.42 -13.23 2.23
N LYS A 25 -7.28 -11.93 2.00
CA LYS A 25 -7.29 -11.36 0.66
C LYS A 25 -5.88 -11.29 0.08
N SER A 26 -5.78 -11.35 -1.25
CA SER A 26 -4.52 -11.04 -1.93
C SER A 26 -4.44 -9.54 -2.16
N VAL A 27 -3.28 -8.96 -1.89
CA VAL A 27 -3.11 -7.51 -1.90
C VAL A 27 -1.86 -7.12 -2.66
N LEU A 28 -2.02 -6.15 -3.55
CA LEU A 28 -0.91 -5.46 -4.20
C LEU A 28 -0.93 -4.00 -3.74
N VAL A 29 0.20 -3.50 -3.28
CA VAL A 29 0.37 -2.09 -2.93
C VAL A 29 1.26 -1.43 -3.98
N ILE A 30 0.77 -0.37 -4.59
CA ILE A 30 1.52 0.38 -5.59
C ILE A 30 1.88 1.74 -5.02
N GLU A 31 3.16 2.04 -4.99
CA GLU A 31 3.68 3.31 -4.47
C GLU A 31 4.54 3.98 -5.53
N LYS A 32 4.34 5.28 -5.75
CA LYS A 32 5.04 6.01 -6.79
C LYS A 32 6.41 6.52 -6.37
N SER A 33 6.69 6.59 -5.09
CA SER A 33 7.89 7.22 -4.55
C SER A 33 8.59 6.31 -3.55
N THR A 34 8.23 6.38 -2.28
CA THR A 34 8.92 5.66 -1.21
C THR A 34 7.90 4.93 -0.34
N PHE A 35 8.08 3.62 -0.16
CA PHE A 35 7.27 2.88 0.79
C PHE A 35 7.53 3.42 2.20
N GLY A 36 6.45 3.60 2.96
CA GLY A 36 6.48 4.31 4.24
C GLY A 36 5.94 5.73 4.11
N GLY A 37 5.97 6.30 2.91
CA GLY A 37 5.37 7.60 2.62
C GLY A 37 6.14 8.76 3.24
N GLN A 38 5.43 9.85 3.49
CA GLN A 38 6.03 11.09 3.98
C GLN A 38 6.60 10.97 5.40
N ILE A 39 6.14 9.98 6.17
CA ILE A 39 6.68 9.78 7.52
C ILE A 39 8.18 9.49 7.49
N THR A 40 8.69 8.95 6.38
CA THR A 40 10.12 8.64 6.25
C THR A 40 11.00 9.90 6.28
N TRP A 41 10.42 11.08 6.05
CA TRP A 41 11.14 12.34 6.08
C TRP A 41 11.28 12.91 7.48
N SER A 42 10.51 12.40 8.43
CA SER A 42 10.59 12.89 9.80
C SER A 42 11.82 12.34 10.51
N PRO A 43 12.68 13.19 11.07
CA PRO A 43 13.87 12.69 11.77
C PRO A 43 13.53 11.98 13.07
N LYS A 44 12.37 12.29 13.66
CA LYS A 44 12.00 11.72 14.93
C LYS A 44 10.48 11.67 15.08
N VAL A 45 9.96 10.51 15.45
CA VAL A 45 8.55 10.28 15.72
C VAL A 45 8.41 9.84 17.16
N GLU A 46 7.63 10.59 17.94
CA GLU A 46 7.44 10.34 19.37
C GLU A 46 5.98 10.18 19.78
N ASN A 47 5.08 10.27 18.83
CA ASN A 47 3.64 10.21 19.11
C ASN A 47 2.99 8.94 18.53
N PHE A 48 3.79 7.92 18.30
CA PHE A 48 3.27 6.63 17.85
C PHE A 48 3.12 5.70 19.05
N PRO A 49 1.90 5.31 19.42
CA PRO A 49 1.68 4.45 20.57
C PRO A 49 2.44 3.13 20.44
N GLY A 50 3.10 2.73 21.52
CA GLY A 50 3.87 1.50 21.54
C GLY A 50 5.34 1.67 21.14
N ILE A 51 5.68 2.78 20.52
CA ILE A 51 7.08 3.10 20.17
C ILE A 51 7.38 4.50 20.67
N PRO A 52 8.12 4.63 21.79
CA PRO A 52 8.36 5.95 22.41
C PRO A 52 9.13 6.91 21.53
N SER A 53 10.07 6.41 20.75
CA SER A 53 10.88 7.23 19.86
C SER A 53 11.46 6.39 18.75
N VAL A 54 11.38 6.88 17.52
CA VAL A 54 11.88 6.18 16.33
C VAL A 54 12.06 7.22 15.23
N SER A 55 13.00 7.00 14.32
CA SER A 55 13.06 7.84 13.12
C SER A 55 11.89 7.50 12.21
N GLY A 56 11.46 8.47 11.38
CA GLY A 56 10.43 8.23 10.41
C GLY A 56 10.82 7.15 9.40
N ALA A 57 12.09 7.12 9.00
CA ALA A 57 12.58 6.09 8.09
C ALA A 57 12.45 4.69 8.70
N GLU A 58 12.85 4.53 9.95
CA GLU A 58 12.72 3.24 10.62
C GLU A 58 11.26 2.83 10.79
N LEU A 59 10.39 3.77 11.12
CA LEU A 59 8.98 3.48 11.27
C LEU A 59 8.35 3.06 9.94
N GLY A 60 8.68 3.76 8.86
CA GLY A 60 8.24 3.39 7.52
C GLY A 60 8.70 2.00 7.12
N ASP A 61 9.96 1.66 7.44
CA ASP A 61 10.50 0.33 7.17
C ASP A 61 9.76 -0.74 7.96
N LYS A 62 9.41 -0.46 9.20
CA LYS A 62 8.66 -1.41 10.04
C LYS A 62 7.28 -1.69 9.45
N PHE A 63 6.56 -0.67 9.00
CA PHE A 63 5.27 -0.84 8.35
C PHE A 63 5.40 -1.68 7.08
N THR A 64 6.39 -1.36 6.26
CA THR A 64 6.63 -2.05 4.99
C THR A 64 6.97 -3.52 5.22
N ALA A 65 7.89 -3.79 6.14
CA ALA A 65 8.30 -5.14 6.47
C ALA A 65 7.13 -5.97 6.99
N GLN A 66 6.29 -5.38 7.82
CA GLN A 66 5.14 -6.10 8.37
C GLN A 66 4.14 -6.48 7.28
N ALA A 67 3.88 -5.58 6.34
CA ALA A 67 3.02 -5.89 5.20
C ALA A 67 3.61 -7.01 4.34
N LEU A 68 4.90 -6.95 4.05
CA LEU A 68 5.60 -7.99 3.29
C LEU A 68 5.52 -9.34 4.00
N ASP A 69 5.74 -9.37 5.31
CA ASP A 69 5.70 -10.61 6.09
C ASP A 69 4.33 -11.27 6.05
N GLN A 70 3.27 -10.48 5.91
CA GLN A 70 1.90 -10.99 5.82
C GLN A 70 1.52 -11.39 4.40
N GLY A 71 2.38 -11.15 3.42
CA GLY A 71 2.16 -11.59 2.06
C GLY A 71 1.78 -10.51 1.06
N ALA A 72 1.94 -9.24 1.40
CA ALA A 72 1.69 -8.16 0.44
C ALA A 72 2.68 -8.23 -0.70
N GLU A 73 2.19 -7.96 -1.90
CA GLU A 73 3.05 -7.65 -3.04
C GLU A 73 3.21 -6.14 -3.10
N LEU A 74 4.44 -5.69 -3.28
CA LEU A 74 4.75 -4.25 -3.33
C LEU A 74 5.35 -3.93 -4.68
N GLU A 75 4.93 -2.82 -5.26
CA GLU A 75 5.42 -2.40 -6.57
C GLU A 75 5.62 -0.89 -6.57
N LEU A 76 6.81 -0.46 -7.03
CA LEU A 76 7.10 0.96 -7.25
C LEU A 76 6.68 1.32 -8.66
N ASP A 77 5.59 2.06 -8.76
CA ASP A 77 5.03 2.47 -10.03
C ASP A 77 4.05 3.61 -9.78
N GLU A 78 3.68 4.30 -10.82
CA GLU A 78 2.69 5.36 -10.71
C GLU A 78 1.39 4.94 -11.39
N VAL A 79 0.30 4.96 -10.62
CA VAL A 79 -1.02 4.69 -11.16
C VAL A 79 -1.48 5.88 -11.98
N THR A 80 -1.82 5.64 -13.23
CA THR A 80 -2.27 6.69 -14.15
C THR A 80 -3.77 6.74 -14.30
N SER A 81 -4.44 5.59 -14.17
CA SER A 81 -5.90 5.56 -14.26
C SER A 81 -6.45 4.28 -13.66
N VAL A 82 -7.72 4.32 -13.32
CA VAL A 82 -8.49 3.15 -12.89
C VAL A 82 -9.71 3.06 -13.80
N GLU A 83 -9.92 1.88 -14.38
CA GLU A 83 -11.05 1.63 -15.27
C GLU A 83 -11.98 0.59 -14.64
N LEU A 84 -13.27 0.80 -14.85
CA LEU A 84 -14.30 -0.14 -14.41
C LEU A 84 -14.76 -0.95 -15.59
N ASP A 85 -14.80 -2.29 -15.41
CA ASP A 85 -15.23 -3.20 -16.46
C ASP A 85 -16.03 -4.34 -15.80
N GLY A 86 -17.33 -4.08 -15.55
CA GLY A 86 -18.17 -5.01 -14.83
C GLY A 86 -17.67 -5.19 -13.39
N ASP A 87 -17.40 -6.43 -13.02
CA ASP A 87 -16.89 -6.76 -11.68
C ASP A 87 -15.38 -6.61 -11.57
N ILE A 88 -14.72 -6.25 -12.66
CA ILE A 88 -13.28 -6.12 -12.70
C ILE A 88 -12.92 -4.65 -12.73
N LYS A 89 -11.92 -4.29 -11.92
CA LYS A 89 -11.32 -2.96 -11.97
C LYS A 89 -9.89 -3.10 -12.49
N ARG A 90 -9.54 -2.28 -13.46
CA ARG A 90 -8.21 -2.29 -14.04
C ARG A 90 -7.45 -1.05 -13.59
N VAL A 91 -6.26 -1.29 -13.07
CA VAL A 91 -5.37 -0.23 -12.65
C VAL A 91 -4.25 -0.14 -13.69
N LYS A 92 -4.11 1.01 -14.30
CA LYS A 92 -3.04 1.25 -15.27
C LYS A 92 -1.91 2.00 -14.62
N THR A 93 -0.70 1.61 -14.97
CA THR A 93 0.51 2.18 -14.40
C THR A 93 1.49 2.58 -15.49
N ASP A 94 2.47 3.43 -15.13
CA ASP A 94 3.48 3.92 -16.09
C ASP A 94 4.42 2.82 -16.56
N PHE A 95 4.89 1.98 -15.66
CA PHE A 95 5.93 0.98 -16.01
C PHE A 95 5.33 -0.38 -16.30
N GLY A 96 4.42 -0.84 -15.47
CA GLY A 96 3.87 -2.19 -15.56
C GLY A 96 2.75 -2.32 -16.57
N GLY A 97 2.32 -1.23 -17.16
CA GLY A 97 1.18 -1.25 -18.06
C GLY A 97 -0.12 -1.43 -17.30
N ARG A 98 -0.66 -2.64 -17.28
CA ARG A 98 -1.98 -2.85 -16.73
C ARG A 98 -1.99 -3.93 -15.66
N VAL A 99 -2.55 -3.58 -14.52
CA VAL A 99 -2.81 -4.52 -13.44
C VAL A 99 -4.32 -4.69 -13.33
N VAL A 100 -4.76 -5.91 -13.12
CA VAL A 100 -6.18 -6.25 -13.08
C VAL A 100 -6.51 -6.80 -11.72
N MET A 101 -7.63 -6.35 -11.15
CA MET A 101 -8.14 -6.92 -9.92
C MET A 101 -9.63 -7.19 -10.02
N THR A 102 -10.08 -8.23 -9.35
CA THR A 102 -11.49 -8.55 -9.19
C THR A 102 -11.88 -8.18 -7.78
N VAL A 103 -12.91 -7.36 -7.62
CA VAL A 103 -13.31 -6.91 -6.29
C VAL A 103 -14.79 -6.92 -6.12
N THR A 104 -15.20 -7.27 -4.92
CA THR A 104 -16.54 -6.96 -4.42
C THR A 104 -16.53 -5.61 -3.73
N SER A 105 -15.38 -5.22 -3.18
CA SER A 105 -15.18 -3.88 -2.64
C SER A 105 -13.71 -3.52 -2.85
N TRP A 106 -13.42 -2.24 -2.97
CA TRP A 106 -12.05 -1.77 -3.16
C TRP A 106 -11.87 -0.44 -2.45
N GLU A 107 -10.63 -0.19 -2.10
CA GLU A 107 -10.25 1.03 -1.43
C GLU A 107 -9.19 1.74 -2.25
N MET A 108 -9.37 3.03 -2.46
CA MET A 108 -8.36 3.89 -3.02
C MET A 108 -8.02 4.91 -1.95
N LEU A 109 -6.81 4.82 -1.42
CA LEU A 109 -6.42 5.61 -0.27
C LEU A 109 -5.57 6.80 -0.69
N PRO A 110 -5.71 7.93 0.01
CA PRO A 110 -4.80 9.06 -0.20
C PRO A 110 -3.37 8.66 0.12
N ARG A 111 -2.45 9.30 -0.56
CA ARG A 111 -1.03 9.08 -0.32
C ARG A 111 -0.64 9.49 1.10
#